data_b9c9f8cc33cfa67079490e4b0dda4f46
#
_entry.id   b9c9f8cc33cfa67079490e4b0dda4f46
#
_cell.length_a   1.000
_cell.length_b   1.000
_cell.length_c   1.000
_cell.angle_alpha   90.00
_cell.angle_beta   90.00
_cell.angle_gamma   90.00
#
_symmetry.space_group_name_H-M   'P 1'
#
loop_
_entity.id
_entity.type
_entity.pdbx_description
1 polymer ?
#
loop_
_entity_poly.entity_id
_entity_poly.type
_entity_poly.pdbx_seq_one_letter_code
_entity_poly.pdbx_strand_id
1 'polypeptide(L)'
;MSDEAEIGAVIDEMYAMISGPKGPRDWSRQARCFLPDARQVRTWVDEQGRAQKLSMSLDEYSSNTQPFFDANDFFEVETGRRIDLFGNMAHVWSGYEARRTPDEDPPERRGINSIQLFRDPDLGWRIVHMIWDNERDPALEWPKRAGVTA
;
A
#
# COMPACT_ATOMS: atom_id res chain seq x y z
N MET A 1 5.10 20.11 11.37
CA MET A 1 4.14 19.05 11.03
C MET A 1 4.19 17.99 12.12
N SER A 2 3.06 17.52 12.59
CA SER A 2 3.02 16.43 13.58
C SER A 2 3.49 15.12 12.97
N ASP A 3 3.90 14.18 13.83
CA ASP A 3 4.29 12.84 13.37
C ASP A 3 3.16 12.17 12.60
N GLU A 4 1.92 12.25 13.10
CA GLU A 4 0.76 11.67 12.39
C GLU A 4 0.55 12.30 11.01
N ALA A 5 0.69 13.62 10.90
CA ALA A 5 0.55 14.30 9.62
C ALA A 5 1.66 13.92 8.64
N GLU A 6 2.88 13.77 9.14
CA GLU A 6 4.02 13.35 8.33
C GLU A 6 3.87 11.92 7.83
N ILE A 7 3.45 11.01 8.71
CA ILE A 7 3.14 9.63 8.34
C ILE A 7 2.01 9.60 7.31
N GLY A 8 0.96 10.37 7.53
CA GLY A 8 -0.15 10.48 6.59
C GLY A 8 0.30 10.94 5.21
N ALA A 9 1.21 11.91 5.14
CA ALA A 9 1.76 12.38 3.87
C ALA A 9 2.55 11.29 3.14
N VAL A 10 3.28 10.45 3.87
CA VAL A 10 3.99 9.30 3.30
C VAL A 10 3.01 8.30 2.68
N ILE A 11 1.93 7.98 3.39
CA ILE A 11 0.90 7.07 2.87
C ILE A 11 0.22 7.67 1.64
N ASP A 12 -0.14 8.94 1.68
CA ASP A 12 -0.75 9.63 0.54
C ASP A 12 0.15 9.58 -0.70
N GLU A 13 1.44 9.82 -0.53
CA GLU A 13 2.42 9.77 -1.62
C GLU A 13 2.55 8.35 -2.20
N MET A 14 2.51 7.35 -1.35
CA MET A 14 2.56 5.95 -1.78
C MET A 14 1.40 5.62 -2.73
N TYR A 15 0.18 6.00 -2.39
CA TYR A 15 -0.98 5.78 -3.25
C TYR A 15 -0.91 6.62 -4.53
N ALA A 16 -0.49 7.86 -4.44
CA ALA A 16 -0.39 8.75 -5.59
C ALA A 16 0.63 8.26 -6.61
N MET A 17 1.76 7.72 -6.14
CA MET A 17 2.83 7.23 -7.01
C MET A 17 2.37 6.15 -7.97
N ILE A 18 1.53 5.21 -7.51
CA ILE A 18 1.10 4.07 -8.31
C ILE A 18 -0.18 4.32 -9.10
N SER A 19 -0.88 5.42 -8.85
CA SER A 19 -2.17 5.72 -9.45
C SER A 19 -2.03 6.59 -10.70
N GLY A 20 -2.83 6.30 -11.71
CA GLY A 20 -2.89 7.12 -12.91
C GLY A 20 -3.30 6.34 -14.15
N PRO A 21 -3.40 7.04 -15.31
CA PRO A 21 -3.59 6.38 -16.59
C PRO A 21 -2.46 5.40 -16.89
N LYS A 22 -2.72 4.43 -17.76
CA LYS A 22 -1.70 3.47 -18.19
C LYS A 22 -0.45 4.19 -18.72
N GLY A 23 0.70 3.63 -18.39
CA GLY A 23 1.99 4.20 -18.78
C GLY A 23 3.01 4.10 -17.65
N PRO A 24 4.18 4.71 -17.85
CA PRO A 24 5.25 4.64 -16.86
C PRO A 24 4.89 5.37 -15.58
N ARG A 25 5.35 4.81 -14.46
CA ARG A 25 5.29 5.46 -13.14
C ARG A 25 6.65 6.10 -12.84
N ASP A 26 6.63 7.18 -12.07
CA ASP A 26 7.86 7.80 -11.58
C ASP A 26 8.34 7.07 -10.33
N TRP A 27 9.12 6.01 -10.52
CA TRP A 27 9.61 5.19 -9.41
C TRP A 27 10.63 5.91 -8.52
N SER A 28 11.17 7.05 -8.95
CA SER A 28 12.03 7.86 -8.07
C SER A 28 11.27 8.36 -6.84
N ARG A 29 9.94 8.40 -6.91
CA ARG A 29 9.07 8.78 -5.78
C ARG A 29 9.10 7.75 -4.64
N GLN A 30 9.58 6.52 -4.89
CA GLN A 30 9.74 5.52 -3.83
C GLN A 30 10.61 6.05 -2.68
N ALA A 31 11.61 6.87 -2.97
CA ALA A 31 12.48 7.46 -1.95
C ALA A 31 11.75 8.41 -0.99
N ARG A 32 10.58 8.91 -1.37
CA ARG A 32 9.74 9.76 -0.50
C ARG A 32 8.91 8.94 0.47
N CYS A 33 8.75 7.65 0.22
CA CYS A 33 7.86 6.77 0.97
C CYS A 33 8.60 5.70 1.76
N PHE A 34 9.67 5.14 1.18
CA PHE A 34 10.31 3.92 1.66
C PHE A 34 11.76 4.15 2.01
N LEU A 35 12.25 3.42 3.03
CA LEU A 35 13.69 3.25 3.21
C LEU A 35 14.24 2.38 2.07
N PRO A 36 15.52 2.56 1.69
CA PRO A 36 16.11 1.83 0.55
C PRO A 36 16.04 0.30 0.67
N ASP A 37 16.06 -0.23 1.88
CA ASP A 37 16.02 -1.67 2.17
C ASP A 37 14.62 -2.17 2.55
N ALA A 38 13.58 -1.37 2.31
CA ALA A 38 12.21 -1.74 2.63
C ALA A 38 11.77 -2.98 1.87
N ARG A 39 10.83 -3.71 2.47
CA ARG A 39 10.21 -4.88 1.83
C ARG A 39 8.74 -4.61 1.59
N GLN A 40 8.27 -5.01 0.41
CA GLN A 40 6.86 -5.01 0.03
C GLN A 40 6.44 -6.44 -0.21
N VAL A 41 5.44 -6.89 0.52
CA VAL A 41 5.00 -8.30 0.50
C VAL A 41 3.58 -8.37 -0.05
N ARG A 42 3.46 -8.95 -1.24
CA ARG A 42 2.16 -9.27 -1.83
C ARG A 42 1.70 -10.63 -1.33
N THR A 43 0.43 -10.74 -0.98
CA THR A 43 -0.17 -12.04 -0.64
C THR A 43 -1.34 -12.35 -1.57
N TRP A 44 -1.63 -13.63 -1.71
CA TRP A 44 -2.79 -14.11 -2.46
C TRP A 44 -3.10 -15.55 -2.05
N VAL A 45 -4.21 -16.05 -2.53
CA VAL A 45 -4.59 -17.45 -2.35
C VAL A 45 -4.61 -18.09 -3.74
N ASP A 46 -3.97 -19.25 -3.87
CA ASP A 46 -3.89 -19.96 -5.14
C ASP A 46 -5.18 -20.75 -5.42
N GLU A 47 -5.21 -21.44 -6.56
CA GLU A 47 -6.38 -22.23 -7.01
C GLU A 47 -6.75 -23.36 -6.06
N GLN A 48 -5.78 -23.84 -5.25
CA GLN A 48 -6.01 -24.89 -4.26
C GLN A 48 -6.38 -24.34 -2.88
N GLY A 49 -6.58 -23.00 -2.78
CA GLY A 49 -6.92 -22.35 -1.52
C GLY A 49 -5.73 -22.15 -0.57
N ARG A 50 -4.50 -22.28 -1.06
CA ARG A 50 -3.29 -22.12 -0.24
C ARG A 50 -2.79 -20.69 -0.29
N ALA A 51 -2.46 -20.16 0.89
CA ALA A 51 -1.88 -18.83 1.00
C ALA A 51 -0.48 -18.80 0.37
N GLN A 52 -0.24 -17.76 -0.41
CA GLN A 52 1.04 -17.50 -1.08
C GLN A 52 1.50 -16.10 -0.74
N LYS A 53 2.82 -15.87 -0.78
CA LYS A 53 3.39 -14.53 -0.63
C LYS A 53 4.60 -14.35 -1.53
N LEU A 54 4.83 -13.10 -1.90
CA LEU A 54 6.05 -12.68 -2.61
C LEU A 54 6.59 -11.45 -1.91
N SER A 55 7.79 -11.58 -1.31
CA SER A 55 8.50 -10.47 -0.69
C SER A 55 9.45 -9.85 -1.71
N MET A 56 9.35 -8.53 -1.88
CA MET A 56 10.06 -7.80 -2.92
C MET A 56 10.85 -6.63 -2.33
N SER A 57 12.03 -6.37 -2.89
CA SER A 57 12.71 -5.09 -2.73
C SER A 57 11.95 -4.01 -3.52
N LEU A 58 12.34 -2.74 -3.37
CA LEU A 58 11.75 -1.65 -4.15
C LEU A 58 11.92 -1.87 -5.65
N ASP A 59 13.13 -2.29 -6.08
CA ASP A 59 13.41 -2.54 -7.50
C ASP A 59 12.62 -3.74 -8.02
N GLU A 60 12.52 -4.80 -7.24
CA GLU A 60 11.70 -5.96 -7.61
C GLU A 60 10.22 -5.59 -7.76
N TYR A 61 9.70 -4.77 -6.84
CA TYR A 61 8.32 -4.32 -6.92
C TYR A 61 8.07 -3.50 -8.19
N SER A 62 8.92 -2.51 -8.47
CA SER A 62 8.76 -1.68 -9.66
C SER A 62 8.89 -2.48 -10.94
N SER A 63 9.87 -3.39 -11.02
CA SER A 63 10.08 -4.23 -12.20
C SER A 63 8.93 -5.21 -12.43
N ASN A 64 8.40 -5.79 -11.36
CA ASN A 64 7.30 -6.77 -11.46
C ASN A 64 5.95 -6.10 -11.75
N THR A 65 5.77 -4.86 -11.32
CA THR A 65 4.47 -4.19 -11.38
C THR A 65 4.32 -3.27 -12.58
N GLN A 66 5.40 -2.67 -13.08
CA GLN A 66 5.34 -1.73 -14.20
C GLN A 66 4.64 -2.31 -15.44
N PRO A 67 4.86 -3.59 -15.84
CA PRO A 67 4.13 -4.15 -16.99
C PRO A 67 2.61 -4.10 -16.84
N PHE A 68 2.09 -4.27 -15.63
CA PHE A 68 0.66 -4.13 -15.38
C PHE A 68 0.20 -2.69 -15.58
N PHE A 69 0.96 -1.71 -15.10
CA PHE A 69 0.64 -0.29 -15.27
C PHE A 69 0.80 0.17 -16.74
N ASP A 70 1.69 -0.44 -17.49
CA ASP A 70 1.82 -0.15 -18.93
C ASP A 70 0.58 -0.57 -19.72
N ALA A 71 -0.09 -1.61 -19.27
CA ALA A 71 -1.25 -2.20 -19.94
C ALA A 71 -2.59 -1.70 -19.41
N ASN A 72 -2.64 -1.08 -18.24
CA ASN A 72 -3.89 -0.77 -17.56
C ASN A 72 -3.89 0.60 -16.89
N ASP A 73 -5.00 1.32 -17.05
CA ASP A 73 -5.31 2.42 -16.14
C ASP A 73 -5.50 1.83 -14.73
N PHE A 74 -4.98 2.50 -13.71
CA PHE A 74 -5.05 1.98 -12.35
C PHE A 74 -5.09 3.12 -11.34
N PHE A 75 -6.10 3.09 -10.47
CA PHE A 75 -6.27 4.08 -9.41
C PHE A 75 -6.51 3.32 -8.11
N GLU A 76 -5.59 3.48 -7.16
CA GLU A 76 -5.75 2.92 -5.83
C GLU A 76 -6.11 4.03 -4.86
N VAL A 77 -7.27 3.91 -4.24
CA VAL A 77 -7.86 4.93 -3.37
C VAL A 77 -7.92 4.39 -1.96
N GLU A 78 -7.37 5.15 -1.01
CA GLU A 78 -7.47 4.78 0.39
C GLU A 78 -8.89 5.00 0.91
N THR A 79 -9.42 4.02 1.64
CA THR A 79 -10.77 4.07 2.21
C THR A 79 -10.78 4.42 3.69
N GLY A 80 -9.65 4.26 4.37
CA GLY A 80 -9.50 4.62 5.78
C GLY A 80 -8.14 4.22 6.29
N ARG A 81 -7.72 4.84 7.40
CA ARG A 81 -6.44 4.51 8.04
C ARG A 81 -6.54 4.59 9.54
N ARG A 82 -5.69 3.82 10.19
CA ARG A 82 -5.41 3.95 11.61
C ARG A 82 -3.91 3.99 11.81
N ILE A 83 -3.43 5.02 12.49
CA ILE A 83 -2.02 5.21 12.80
C ILE A 83 -1.81 4.95 14.28
N ASP A 84 -0.93 4.00 14.61
CA ASP A 84 -0.46 3.75 15.97
C ASP A 84 1.04 4.10 16.02
N LEU A 85 1.44 4.85 17.04
CA LEU A 85 2.74 5.46 17.13
C LEU A 85 3.40 5.15 18.46
N PHE A 86 4.66 4.72 18.44
CA PHE A 86 5.45 4.53 19.65
C PHE A 86 6.92 4.87 19.38
N GLY A 87 7.39 6.00 19.92
CA GLY A 87 8.77 6.43 19.73
C GLY A 87 9.11 6.66 18.26
N ASN A 88 10.10 5.95 17.78
CA ASN A 88 10.58 6.05 16.40
C ASN A 88 9.96 5.03 15.46
N MET A 89 8.90 4.37 15.89
CA MET A 89 8.20 3.41 15.04
C MET A 89 6.70 3.71 15.01
N ALA A 90 6.08 3.32 13.89
CA ALA A 90 4.65 3.44 13.72
C ALA A 90 4.11 2.24 12.94
N HIS A 91 2.84 1.96 13.12
CA HIS A 91 2.08 1.01 12.33
C HIS A 91 0.85 1.70 11.77
N VAL A 92 0.56 1.43 10.50
CA VAL A 92 -0.64 1.95 9.84
C VAL A 92 -1.42 0.79 9.24
N TRP A 93 -2.67 0.63 9.66
CA TRP A 93 -3.68 -0.07 8.89
C TRP A 93 -4.21 0.90 7.84
N SER A 94 -4.17 0.51 6.57
CA SER A 94 -4.64 1.36 5.47
C SER A 94 -5.48 0.52 4.52
N GLY A 95 -6.78 0.74 4.51
CA GLY A 95 -7.71 0.09 3.58
C GLY A 95 -7.67 0.76 2.22
N TYR A 96 -7.87 -0.01 1.16
CA TYR A 96 -7.84 0.50 -0.21
C TYR A 96 -8.89 -0.13 -1.11
N GLU A 97 -9.19 0.60 -2.16
CA GLU A 97 -9.96 0.12 -3.32
C GLU A 97 -9.12 0.33 -4.58
N ALA A 98 -9.04 -0.69 -5.42
CA ALA A 98 -8.38 -0.62 -6.71
C ALA A 98 -9.44 -0.45 -7.80
N ARG A 99 -9.27 0.55 -8.65
CA ARG A 99 -10.24 0.95 -9.68
C ARG A 99 -9.52 1.15 -11.00
N ARG A 100 -10.26 0.94 -12.10
CA ARG A 100 -9.79 1.24 -13.46
C ARG A 100 -10.05 2.68 -13.86
N THR A 101 -11.06 3.30 -13.25
CA THR A 101 -11.34 4.75 -13.36
C THR A 101 -11.51 5.29 -11.94
N PRO A 102 -11.24 6.59 -11.70
CA PRO A 102 -11.33 7.14 -10.33
C PRO A 102 -12.68 6.95 -9.66
N ASP A 103 -13.75 6.84 -10.44
CA ASP A 103 -15.13 6.76 -9.96
C ASP A 103 -15.79 5.39 -10.21
N GLU A 104 -15.00 4.37 -10.56
CA GLU A 104 -15.53 3.02 -10.78
C GLU A 104 -16.24 2.49 -9.53
N ASP A 105 -17.47 2.00 -9.69
CA ASP A 105 -18.27 1.43 -8.62
C ASP A 105 -19.11 0.26 -9.16
N PRO A 106 -18.95 -0.96 -8.60
CA PRO A 106 -18.03 -1.31 -7.51
C PRO A 106 -16.57 -1.28 -7.96
N PRO A 107 -15.63 -1.13 -7.02
CA PRO A 107 -14.20 -1.21 -7.34
C PRO A 107 -13.84 -2.62 -7.83
N GLU A 108 -12.77 -2.72 -8.62
CA GLU A 108 -12.29 -4.01 -9.12
C GLU A 108 -11.88 -4.94 -7.97
N ARG A 109 -11.26 -4.37 -6.93
CA ARG A 109 -10.92 -5.12 -5.72
C ARG A 109 -10.77 -4.17 -4.54
N ARG A 110 -10.81 -4.74 -3.35
CA ARG A 110 -10.57 -4.06 -2.08
C ARG A 110 -9.62 -4.88 -1.24
N GLY A 111 -8.91 -4.23 -0.35
CA GLY A 111 -8.02 -4.92 0.55
C GLY A 111 -7.49 -4.00 1.63
N ILE A 112 -6.48 -4.48 2.33
CA ILE A 112 -5.87 -3.74 3.42
C ILE A 112 -4.36 -3.91 3.41
N ASN A 113 -3.66 -2.81 3.67
CA ASN A 113 -2.23 -2.76 3.89
C ASN A 113 -1.94 -2.73 5.39
N SER A 114 -1.00 -3.55 5.82
CA SER A 114 -0.35 -3.46 7.13
C SER A 114 1.03 -2.86 6.90
N ILE A 115 1.27 -1.66 7.45
CA ILE A 115 2.44 -0.87 7.10
C ILE A 115 3.21 -0.54 8.37
N GLN A 116 4.51 -0.84 8.38
CA GLN A 116 5.40 -0.45 9.46
C GLN A 116 6.34 0.65 8.99
N LEU A 117 6.51 1.69 9.81
CA LEU A 117 7.35 2.83 9.50
C LEU A 117 8.40 3.06 10.60
N PHE A 118 9.51 3.65 10.20
CA PHE A 118 10.58 4.08 11.07
C PHE A 118 10.84 5.57 10.86
N ARG A 119 11.13 6.27 11.95
CA ARG A 119 11.53 7.68 11.88
C ARG A 119 13.04 7.75 11.70
N ASP A 120 13.45 7.84 10.45
CA ASP A 120 14.85 7.94 10.08
C ASP A 120 15.39 9.32 10.47
N PRO A 121 16.58 9.42 11.10
CA PRO A 121 17.12 10.71 11.54
C PRO A 121 17.42 11.68 10.39
N ASP A 122 17.67 11.17 9.20
CA ASP A 122 18.01 12.00 8.04
C ASP A 122 16.84 12.19 7.09
N LEU A 123 15.98 11.17 6.96
CA LEU A 123 14.90 11.15 5.96
C LEU A 123 13.51 11.45 6.56
N GLY A 124 13.36 11.33 7.88
CA GLY A 124 12.05 11.40 8.53
C GLY A 124 11.30 10.06 8.45
N TRP A 125 9.99 10.10 8.58
CA TRP A 125 9.18 8.89 8.56
C TRP A 125 9.25 8.21 7.19
N ARG A 126 9.57 6.91 7.19
CA ARG A 126 9.65 6.09 5.97
C ARG A 126 9.16 4.68 6.27
N ILE A 127 8.57 4.06 5.26
CA ILE A 127 8.10 2.68 5.33
C ILE A 127 9.31 1.74 5.32
N VAL A 128 9.35 0.82 6.29
CA VAL A 128 10.37 -0.25 6.36
C VAL A 128 9.84 -1.58 5.85
N HIS A 129 8.53 -1.80 5.98
CA HIS A 129 7.88 -3.05 5.60
C HIS A 129 6.39 -2.81 5.37
N MET A 130 5.84 -3.43 4.34
CA MET A 130 4.40 -3.48 4.16
C MET A 130 3.99 -4.82 3.57
N ILE A 131 2.84 -5.27 4.01
CA ILE A 131 2.21 -6.50 3.52
C ILE A 131 0.74 -6.20 3.29
N TRP A 132 0.16 -6.77 2.24
CA TRP A 132 -1.25 -6.56 1.92
C TRP A 132 -1.92 -7.83 1.48
N ASP A 133 -3.23 -7.85 1.71
CA ASP A 133 -4.12 -8.92 1.24
C ASP A 133 -5.39 -8.30 0.69
N ASN A 134 -5.99 -8.97 -0.27
CA ASN A 134 -7.22 -8.53 -0.90
C ASN A 134 -8.43 -9.23 -0.29
N GLU A 135 -9.56 -8.53 -0.28
CA GLU A 135 -10.86 -9.11 0.04
C GLU A 135 -11.16 -10.25 -0.93
N ARG A 136 -11.82 -11.28 -0.44
CA ARG A 136 -12.21 -12.45 -1.23
C ARG A 136 -13.43 -13.11 -0.62
N ASP A 137 -14.01 -14.02 -1.37
CA ASP A 137 -15.14 -14.82 -0.90
C ASP A 137 -14.62 -16.13 -0.27
N PRO A 138 -15.07 -16.52 0.95
CA PRO A 138 -15.98 -15.75 1.79
C PRO A 138 -15.35 -14.45 2.33
N ALA A 139 -16.21 -13.49 2.66
CA ALA A 139 -15.78 -12.19 3.15
C ALA A 139 -14.89 -12.31 4.38
N LEU A 140 -13.84 -11.50 4.42
CA LEU A 140 -12.88 -11.45 5.51
C LEU A 140 -13.34 -10.50 6.61
N GLU A 141 -12.96 -10.79 7.84
CA GLU A 141 -13.21 -9.88 8.95
C GLU A 141 -12.19 -8.75 8.94
N TRP A 142 -12.68 -7.51 8.85
CA TRP A 142 -11.84 -6.33 8.82
C TRP A 142 -11.45 -5.87 10.23
N PRO A 143 -10.29 -5.21 10.41
CA PRO A 143 -9.88 -4.67 11.71
C PRO A 143 -10.89 -3.64 12.22
N LYS A 144 -11.43 -3.88 13.41
CA LYS A 144 -12.60 -3.14 13.94
C LYS A 144 -12.33 -1.73 14.45
N ARG A 145 -11.10 -1.33 14.69
CA ARG A 145 -10.79 -0.04 15.32
C ARG A 145 -10.09 0.93 14.38
N ALA A 146 -10.15 0.67 13.11
CA ALA A 146 -9.23 1.35 12.21
C ALA A 146 -9.86 2.52 11.45
N GLY A 147 -11.17 2.76 11.58
CA GLY A 147 -11.84 3.55 10.55
C GLY A 147 -11.66 2.91 9.18
N VAL A 148 -11.10 1.70 9.13
CA VAL A 148 -10.82 0.91 7.95
C VAL A 148 -11.95 -0.09 7.81
N THR A 149 -12.84 0.16 6.89
CA THR A 149 -14.01 -0.69 6.67
C THR A 149 -14.02 -1.22 5.24
N ALA A 150 -14.75 -2.30 5.08
CA ALA A 150 -14.99 -2.84 3.76
C ALA A 150 -15.73 -1.84 2.85
#